data_9f0a615208d0e1725979f0541ad7a842
#
_entry.id   9f0a615208d0e1725979f0541ad7a842
#
_cell.length_a   1.000
_cell.length_b   1.000
_cell.length_c   1.000
_cell.angle_alpha   90.00
_cell.angle_beta   90.00
_cell.angle_gamma   90.00
#
_symmetry.space_group_name_H-M   'P 1'
#
loop_
_entity.id
_entity.type
_entity.pdbx_description
1 polymer ?
#
loop_
_entity_poly.entity_id
_entity_poly.type
_entity_poly.pdbx_seq_one_letter_code
_entity_poly.pdbx_strand_id
1 'polypeptide(L)'
;PTRRSSDLLVIDSGSKDGLTTGMIVMANGGVVGRVTQVNKNSSKVALLSSSKGIDNKIPVRIESDGSPIYGILSSYDSQQEAYVVKNIDSQGKFKNGDSVFTSGLGTNSGSQGGTPSGLLIGKVIGEKQDSDGLGKMVYIKPETNLYDIRFVFVVKSKIDGQ
;
A
#
# COMPACT_ATOMS: atom_id res chain seq x y z
N PRO A 1 0.77 6.31 -21.20
CA PRO A 1 -0.62 6.33 -20.76
C PRO A 1 -0.96 5.11 -19.94
N THR A 2 -2.02 5.23 -19.17
CA THR A 2 -2.50 4.15 -18.32
C THR A 2 -3.92 3.80 -18.70
N ARG A 3 -4.25 2.54 -18.53
CA ARG A 3 -5.62 2.05 -18.69
C ARG A 3 -6.07 1.41 -17.40
N ARG A 4 -7.30 1.63 -17.03
CA ARG A 4 -7.83 1.14 -15.77
C ARG A 4 -9.13 0.37 -15.98
N SER A 5 -9.20 -0.81 -15.38
CA SER A 5 -10.45 -1.46 -15.06
C SER A 5 -10.70 -1.29 -13.56
N SER A 6 -11.78 -1.85 -13.03
CA SER A 6 -12.13 -1.62 -11.63
C SER A 6 -11.04 -2.04 -10.65
N ASP A 7 -10.28 -3.10 -10.99
CA ASP A 7 -9.30 -3.67 -10.04
C ASP A 7 -7.87 -3.61 -10.54
N LEU A 8 -7.68 -3.33 -11.81
CA LEU A 8 -6.37 -3.40 -12.44
C LEU A 8 -6.06 -2.14 -13.19
N LEU A 9 -4.79 -1.82 -13.21
CA LEU A 9 -4.24 -0.71 -13.99
C LEU A 9 -3.19 -1.29 -14.92
N VAL A 10 -3.22 -0.90 -16.19
CA VAL A 10 -2.20 -1.31 -17.14
C VAL A 10 -1.33 -0.10 -17.44
N ILE A 11 -0.02 -0.27 -17.29
CA ILE A 11 0.93 0.81 -17.52
C ILE A 11 1.84 0.47 -18.67
N ASP A 12 2.39 1.49 -19.27
CA ASP A 12 3.17 1.43 -20.50
C ASP A 12 4.66 1.25 -20.25
N SER A 13 4.99 0.51 -19.21
CA SER A 13 6.36 0.18 -18.84
C SER A 13 6.43 -1.28 -18.46
N GLY A 14 7.54 -1.91 -18.77
CA GLY A 14 7.66 -3.33 -18.53
C GLY A 14 9.09 -3.73 -18.21
N SER A 15 9.42 -5.00 -18.49
CA SER A 15 10.73 -5.54 -18.10
C SER A 15 11.89 -4.78 -18.77
N LYS A 16 11.68 -4.26 -19.96
CA LYS A 16 12.74 -3.47 -20.62
C LYS A 16 13.07 -2.20 -19.83
N ASP A 17 12.16 -1.75 -18.97
CA ASP A 17 12.35 -0.56 -18.15
C ASP A 17 12.79 -0.91 -16.74
N GLY A 18 13.05 -2.18 -16.49
CA GLY A 18 13.53 -2.64 -15.18
C GLY A 18 12.44 -3.00 -14.20
N LEU A 19 11.20 -3.15 -14.64
CA LEU A 19 10.11 -3.50 -13.75
C LEU A 19 10.10 -5.00 -13.43
N THR A 20 9.76 -5.32 -12.19
CA THR A 20 9.56 -6.70 -11.75
C THR A 20 8.28 -6.77 -10.92
N THR A 21 7.75 -7.97 -10.81
CA THR A 21 6.56 -8.17 -9.98
C THR A 21 6.86 -7.85 -8.53
N GLY A 22 5.89 -7.30 -7.83
CA GLY A 22 6.03 -6.93 -6.43
C GLY A 22 6.42 -5.50 -6.19
N MET A 23 6.82 -4.77 -7.23
CA MET A 23 7.18 -3.35 -7.06
C MET A 23 5.96 -2.52 -6.69
N ILE A 24 6.18 -1.54 -5.83
CA ILE A 24 5.13 -0.64 -5.37
C ILE A 24 4.87 0.42 -6.44
N VAL A 25 3.61 0.76 -6.61
CA VAL A 25 3.19 1.81 -7.55
C VAL A 25 2.58 2.94 -6.77
N MET A 26 3.03 4.15 -7.07
CA MET A 26 2.54 5.36 -6.41
C MET A 26 1.93 6.30 -7.45
N ALA A 27 0.99 7.09 -7.01
CA ALA A 27 0.39 8.15 -7.82
C ALA A 27 0.03 9.30 -6.91
N ASN A 28 0.29 10.52 -7.38
CA ASN A 28 -0.09 11.74 -6.64
C ASN A 28 0.40 11.75 -5.19
N GLY A 29 1.56 11.15 -4.96
CA GLY A 29 2.19 11.17 -3.64
C GLY A 29 1.82 10.01 -2.72
N GLY A 30 0.94 9.11 -3.13
CA GLY A 30 0.54 8.00 -2.29
C GLY A 30 0.64 6.65 -2.98
N VAL A 31 0.75 5.61 -2.19
CA VAL A 31 0.80 4.24 -2.70
C VAL A 31 -0.59 3.85 -3.20
N VAL A 32 -0.66 3.32 -4.42
CA VAL A 32 -1.95 2.94 -5.01
C VAL A 32 -2.03 1.47 -5.37
N GLY A 33 -0.91 0.79 -5.53
CA GLY A 33 -0.96 -0.60 -5.92
C GLY A 33 0.41 -1.25 -5.99
N ARG A 34 0.42 -2.42 -6.60
CA ARG A 34 1.61 -3.23 -6.71
C ARG A 34 1.62 -3.93 -8.06
N VAL A 35 2.79 -4.03 -8.68
CA VAL A 35 2.94 -4.70 -9.96
C VAL A 35 2.71 -6.19 -9.77
N THR A 36 1.79 -6.76 -10.55
CA THR A 36 1.46 -8.18 -10.45
C THR A 36 1.90 -8.98 -11.66
N GLN A 37 2.04 -8.34 -12.81
CA GLN A 37 2.47 -9.02 -14.01
C GLN A 37 3.29 -8.08 -14.85
N VAL A 38 4.41 -8.57 -15.39
CA VAL A 38 5.31 -7.77 -16.20
C VAL A 38 5.48 -8.41 -17.56
N ASN A 39 5.22 -7.62 -18.60
CA ASN A 39 5.56 -7.98 -19.96
C ASN A 39 6.71 -7.09 -20.42
N LYS A 40 7.18 -7.28 -21.63
CA LYS A 40 8.34 -6.53 -22.10
C LYS A 40 8.08 -5.03 -22.11
N ASN A 41 6.92 -4.61 -22.59
CA ASN A 41 6.60 -3.20 -22.82
C ASN A 41 5.45 -2.70 -21.97
N SER A 42 4.88 -3.54 -21.12
CA SER A 42 3.73 -3.15 -20.30
C SER A 42 3.71 -3.95 -19.02
N SER A 43 2.93 -3.49 -18.05
CA SER A 43 2.79 -4.19 -16.80
C SER A 43 1.37 -4.02 -16.27
N LYS A 44 0.94 -4.98 -15.49
CA LYS A 44 -0.34 -4.91 -14.79
C LYS A 44 -0.09 -4.59 -13.33
N VAL A 45 -0.91 -3.70 -12.80
CA VAL A 45 -0.82 -3.24 -11.42
C VAL A 45 -2.14 -3.58 -10.74
N ALA A 46 -2.07 -4.32 -9.66
CA ALA A 46 -3.25 -4.56 -8.83
C ALA A 46 -3.41 -3.37 -7.90
N LEU A 47 -4.58 -2.74 -7.94
CA LEU A 47 -4.86 -1.59 -7.09
C LEU A 47 -5.18 -2.06 -5.67
N LEU A 48 -4.74 -1.31 -4.68
CA LEU A 48 -5.02 -1.62 -3.29
C LEU A 48 -6.51 -1.49 -2.97
N SER A 49 -7.24 -0.77 -3.80
CA SER A 49 -8.69 -0.62 -3.66
C SER A 49 -9.46 -1.72 -4.35
N SER A 50 -8.79 -2.78 -4.80
CA SER A 50 -9.43 -3.88 -5.50
C SER A 50 -10.47 -4.57 -4.61
N SER A 51 -11.62 -4.89 -5.19
CA SER A 51 -12.66 -5.61 -4.49
C SER A 51 -12.26 -7.06 -4.17
N LYS A 52 -11.24 -7.57 -4.83
CA LYS A 52 -10.75 -8.92 -4.57
C LYS A 52 -9.84 -9.01 -3.37
N GLY A 53 -9.60 -7.86 -2.72
CA GLY A 53 -8.72 -7.81 -1.57
C GLY A 53 -7.27 -7.65 -1.97
N ILE A 54 -6.42 -7.61 -0.97
CA ILE A 54 -4.99 -7.41 -1.16
C ILE A 54 -4.28 -8.73 -0.93
N ASP A 55 -3.82 -9.32 -2.03
CA ASP A 55 -3.16 -10.63 -1.94
C ASP A 55 -1.86 -10.56 -1.17
N ASN A 56 -1.08 -9.52 -1.42
CA ASN A 56 0.19 -9.32 -0.75
C ASN A 56 0.03 -8.17 0.24
N LYS A 57 -0.12 -8.52 1.48
CA LYS A 57 -0.33 -7.54 2.53
C LYS A 57 0.91 -6.68 2.70
N ILE A 58 0.70 -5.42 3.03
CA ILE A 58 1.78 -4.46 3.12
C ILE A 58 1.96 -4.05 4.57
N PRO A 59 3.15 -4.28 5.14
CA PRO A 59 3.44 -3.79 6.48
C PRO A 59 3.50 -2.27 6.49
N VAL A 60 2.85 -1.68 7.47
CA VAL A 60 2.76 -0.21 7.57
C VAL A 60 3.10 0.24 8.98
N ARG A 61 3.37 1.54 9.10
CA ARG A 61 3.50 2.17 10.41
C ARG A 61 2.70 3.46 10.42
N ILE A 62 2.10 3.73 11.57
CA ILE A 62 1.39 4.97 11.80
C ILE A 62 2.34 5.88 12.57
N GLU A 63 2.64 7.04 11.99
CA GLU A 63 3.51 8.02 12.64
C GLU A 63 2.67 8.87 13.58
N SER A 64 2.96 8.73 14.85
CA SER A 64 2.23 9.41 15.90
C SER A 64 3.23 10.21 16.74
N ASP A 65 2.73 10.99 17.70
CA ASP A 65 3.58 11.80 18.54
C ASP A 65 4.54 10.97 19.40
N GLY A 66 4.19 9.72 19.64
CA GLY A 66 5.07 8.83 20.39
C GLY A 66 5.83 7.90 19.46
N SER A 67 5.94 6.66 19.88
CA SER A 67 6.58 5.63 19.07
C SER A 67 5.70 5.27 17.89
N PRO A 68 6.28 4.90 16.75
CA PRO A 68 5.47 4.46 15.62
C PRO A 68 4.67 3.21 15.98
N ILE A 69 3.50 3.09 15.39
CA ILE A 69 2.61 1.96 15.64
C ILE A 69 2.58 1.15 14.35
N TYR A 70 2.86 -0.14 14.48
CA TYR A 70 2.97 -1.02 13.32
C TYR A 70 1.70 -1.80 13.10
N GLY A 71 1.38 -2.06 11.84
CA GLY A 71 0.24 -2.86 11.47
C GLY A 71 0.41 -3.39 10.06
N ILE A 72 -0.65 -3.99 9.54
CA ILE A 72 -0.61 -4.58 8.21
C ILE A 72 -1.83 -4.10 7.43
N LEU A 73 -1.57 -3.47 6.28
CA LEU A 73 -2.63 -3.08 5.37
C LEU A 73 -3.18 -4.33 4.72
N SER A 74 -4.45 -4.62 4.99
CA SER A 74 -5.03 -5.93 4.67
C SER A 74 -6.14 -5.88 3.62
N SER A 75 -6.87 -4.77 3.52
CA SER A 75 -8.00 -4.72 2.61
C SER A 75 -8.42 -3.27 2.37
N TYR A 76 -9.48 -3.11 1.60
CA TYR A 76 -10.09 -1.82 1.30
C TYR A 76 -11.58 -1.90 1.57
N ASP A 77 -12.09 -0.94 2.30
CA ASP A 77 -13.52 -0.83 2.58
C ASP A 77 -14.12 0.18 1.62
N SER A 78 -14.91 -0.31 0.66
CA SER A 78 -15.47 0.55 -0.38
C SER A 78 -16.56 1.47 0.16
N GLN A 79 -17.22 1.10 1.23
CA GLN A 79 -18.25 1.96 1.81
C GLN A 79 -17.64 3.18 2.48
N GLN A 80 -16.50 3.01 3.10
CA GLN A 80 -15.79 4.13 3.73
C GLN A 80 -14.74 4.74 2.81
N GLU A 81 -14.49 4.12 1.68
CA GLU A 81 -13.46 4.53 0.75
C GLU A 81 -12.12 4.66 1.46
N ALA A 82 -11.79 3.63 2.23
CA ALA A 82 -10.61 3.65 3.09
C ALA A 82 -9.92 2.30 3.08
N TYR A 83 -8.59 2.35 3.19
CA TYR A 83 -7.82 1.15 3.45
C TYR A 83 -8.04 0.68 4.87
N VAL A 84 -7.93 -0.63 5.09
CA VAL A 84 -8.08 -1.23 6.40
C VAL A 84 -6.74 -1.80 6.84
N VAL A 85 -6.26 -1.34 7.98
CA VAL A 85 -5.02 -1.82 8.59
C VAL A 85 -5.39 -2.66 9.80
N LYS A 86 -4.84 -3.85 9.88
CA LYS A 86 -5.10 -4.79 10.96
C LYS A 86 -3.81 -5.12 11.72
N ASN A 87 -3.93 -5.94 12.73
CA ASN A 87 -2.81 -6.40 13.56
C ASN A 87 -2.12 -5.26 14.28
N ILE A 88 -2.91 -4.28 14.70
CA ILE A 88 -2.41 -3.15 15.46
C ILE A 88 -2.51 -3.46 16.93
N ASP A 89 -1.45 -3.14 17.67
CA ASP A 89 -1.44 -3.29 19.12
C ASP A 89 -2.58 -2.49 19.72
N SER A 90 -3.38 -3.14 20.55
CA SER A 90 -4.53 -2.49 21.19
C SER A 90 -4.11 -1.35 22.10
N GLN A 91 -2.87 -1.33 22.53
CA GLN A 91 -2.35 -0.25 23.37
C GLN A 91 -1.70 0.87 22.59
N GLY A 92 -1.60 0.71 21.28
CA GLY A 92 -1.06 1.76 20.44
C GLY A 92 -1.95 2.99 20.49
N LYS A 93 -1.32 4.15 20.57
CA LYS A 93 -2.04 5.41 20.62
C LYS A 93 -1.78 6.21 19.35
N PHE A 94 -2.85 6.54 18.68
CA PHE A 94 -2.81 7.32 17.46
C PHE A 94 -4.10 8.14 17.39
N LYS A 95 -4.13 9.07 16.46
CA LYS A 95 -5.29 9.95 16.32
C LYS A 95 -5.59 10.16 14.84
N ASN A 96 -6.79 10.61 14.56
CA ASN A 96 -7.18 10.93 13.19
C ASN A 96 -6.26 12.03 12.64
N GLY A 97 -5.85 11.83 11.40
CA GLY A 97 -4.91 12.75 10.77
C GLY A 97 -3.46 12.29 10.81
N ASP A 98 -3.15 11.29 11.62
CA ASP A 98 -1.79 10.76 11.66
C ASP A 98 -1.46 10.10 10.32
N SER A 99 -0.24 10.29 9.86
CA SER A 99 0.21 9.76 8.58
C SER A 99 0.60 8.30 8.68
N VAL A 100 0.34 7.55 7.61
CA VAL A 100 0.63 6.13 7.53
C VAL A 100 1.59 5.90 6.38
N PHE A 101 2.68 5.21 6.67
CA PHE A 101 3.73 4.91 5.71
C PHE A 101 3.98 3.42 5.66
N THR A 102 4.60 2.96 4.58
CA THR A 102 5.11 1.59 4.56
C THR A 102 6.24 1.48 5.58
N SER A 103 6.30 0.34 6.28
CA SER A 103 7.29 0.16 7.33
C SER A 103 8.53 -0.59 6.87
N GLY A 104 8.41 -1.37 5.80
CA GLY A 104 9.50 -2.23 5.37
C GLY A 104 9.71 -3.46 6.23
N LEU A 105 8.95 -3.60 7.31
CA LEU A 105 9.05 -4.76 8.18
C LEU A 105 8.32 -5.95 7.56
N GLY A 106 8.65 -7.13 8.00
CA GLY A 106 7.98 -8.33 7.55
C GLY A 106 8.32 -8.76 6.14
N THR A 107 9.27 -8.11 5.50
CA THR A 107 9.71 -8.56 4.18
C THR A 107 10.51 -9.83 4.37
N ASN A 108 10.21 -10.83 3.57
CA ASN A 108 10.92 -12.08 3.66
C ASN A 108 12.30 -11.91 3.06
N SER A 109 13.27 -12.27 3.83
CA SER A 109 14.62 -12.35 3.31
C SER A 109 14.62 -13.36 2.18
N GLY A 110 15.18 -13.00 1.09
CA GLY A 110 15.22 -13.86 -0.07
C GLY A 110 14.22 -13.53 -1.13
N SER A 111 13.15 -12.85 -0.79
CA SER A 111 12.27 -12.35 -1.83
C SER A 111 12.91 -11.10 -2.41
N GLN A 112 12.99 -11.04 -3.69
CA GLN A 112 13.53 -9.86 -4.34
C GLN A 112 12.55 -8.72 -4.18
N GLY A 113 13.06 -7.61 -3.72
CA GLY A 113 12.26 -6.41 -3.70
C GLY A 113 11.18 -6.40 -2.65
N GLY A 114 11.55 -6.59 -1.40
CA GLY A 114 10.62 -6.31 -0.32
C GLY A 114 10.09 -4.89 -0.43
N THR A 115 8.97 -4.61 0.21
CA THR A 115 8.36 -3.29 0.14
C THR A 115 9.30 -2.26 0.75
N PRO A 116 9.70 -1.22 0.01
CA PRO A 116 10.51 -0.15 0.60
C PRO A 116 9.77 0.53 1.74
N SER A 117 10.50 0.99 2.73
CA SER A 117 9.90 1.70 3.85
C SER A 117 9.74 3.19 3.53
N GLY A 118 8.83 3.85 4.24
CA GLY A 118 8.71 5.28 4.17
C GLY A 118 7.85 5.83 3.04
N LEU A 119 7.11 4.97 2.34
CA LEU A 119 6.23 5.43 1.28
C LEU A 119 4.87 5.77 1.87
N LEU A 120 4.37 6.95 1.55
CA LEU A 120 3.12 7.44 2.12
C LEU A 120 1.93 6.67 1.57
N ILE A 121 1.05 6.23 2.46
CA ILE A 121 -0.17 5.53 2.09
C ILE A 121 -1.38 6.45 2.24
N GLY A 122 -1.47 7.13 3.37
CA GLY A 122 -2.59 8.02 3.63
C GLY A 122 -2.61 8.45 5.08
N LYS A 123 -3.80 8.79 5.55
CA LYS A 123 -3.97 9.31 6.91
C LYS A 123 -5.09 8.57 7.62
N VAL A 124 -4.94 8.45 8.93
CA VAL A 124 -5.93 7.81 9.78
C VAL A 124 -7.20 8.64 9.79
N ILE A 125 -8.34 7.98 9.55
CA ILE A 125 -9.65 8.64 9.64
C ILE A 125 -10.55 8.01 10.70
N GLY A 126 -10.17 6.87 11.28
CA GLY A 126 -10.96 6.26 12.33
C GLY A 126 -10.42 4.90 12.71
N GLU A 127 -11.01 4.33 13.74
CA GLU A 127 -10.65 3.01 14.19
C GLU A 127 -11.91 2.24 14.57
N LYS A 128 -11.77 0.92 14.58
CA LYS A 128 -12.85 0.03 15.00
C LYS A 128 -12.22 -1.17 15.69
N GLN A 129 -12.86 -1.65 16.73
CA GLN A 129 -12.40 -2.86 17.38
C GLN A 129 -12.63 -4.05 16.46
N ASP A 130 -11.63 -4.92 16.38
CA ASP A 130 -11.78 -6.13 15.58
C ASP A 130 -12.86 -7.01 16.17
N SER A 131 -13.50 -7.83 15.33
CA SER A 131 -14.64 -8.63 15.75
C SER A 131 -14.30 -9.62 16.84
N ASP A 132 -13.05 -10.06 16.93
CA ASP A 132 -12.63 -10.97 17.98
C ASP A 132 -12.23 -10.24 19.28
N GLY A 133 -12.25 -8.93 19.31
CA GLY A 133 -11.94 -8.14 20.48
C GLY A 133 -10.48 -8.10 20.86
N LEU A 134 -9.61 -8.69 20.08
CA LEU A 134 -8.19 -8.80 20.42
C LEU A 134 -7.33 -7.69 19.84
N GLY A 135 -7.85 -6.90 18.92
CA GLY A 135 -7.07 -5.85 18.31
C GLY A 135 -7.95 -4.79 17.71
N LYS A 136 -7.30 -3.86 17.03
CA LYS A 136 -7.99 -2.75 16.39
C LYS A 136 -7.83 -2.83 14.88
N MET A 137 -8.85 -2.39 14.17
CA MET A 137 -8.77 -2.08 12.75
C MET A 137 -8.72 -0.58 12.59
N VAL A 138 -7.84 -0.11 11.75
CA VAL A 138 -7.69 1.33 11.52
C VAL A 138 -8.03 1.63 10.07
N TYR A 139 -8.84 2.65 9.87
CA TYR A 139 -9.23 3.08 8.54
C TYR A 139 -8.32 4.20 8.10
N ILE A 140 -7.79 4.08 6.88
CA ILE A 140 -6.82 5.01 6.33
C ILE A 140 -7.40 5.61 5.06
N LYS A 141 -7.52 6.91 5.02
CA LYS A 141 -7.92 7.59 3.79
C LYS A 141 -6.73 7.63 2.85
N PRO A 142 -6.86 7.08 1.62
CA PRO A 142 -5.74 7.14 0.68
C PRO A 142 -5.32 8.58 0.40
N GLU A 143 -4.02 8.79 0.29
CA GLU A 143 -3.50 10.09 -0.05
C GLU A 143 -3.87 10.47 -1.47
N THR A 144 -4.03 9.48 -2.33
CA THR A 144 -4.30 9.66 -3.75
C THR A 144 -5.79 9.49 -4.03
N ASN A 145 -6.31 10.31 -4.94
CA ASN A 145 -7.65 10.09 -5.45
C ASN A 145 -7.64 8.87 -6.35
N LEU A 146 -8.17 7.75 -5.85
CA LEU A 146 -8.13 6.48 -6.56
C LEU A 146 -9.00 6.46 -7.81
N TYR A 147 -9.85 7.44 -7.98
CA TYR A 147 -10.73 7.53 -9.13
C TYR A 147 -10.16 8.43 -10.23
N ASP A 148 -9.02 9.06 -9.98
CA ASP A 148 -8.40 9.97 -10.93
C ASP A 148 -6.89 9.72 -10.99
N ILE A 149 -6.52 8.52 -11.40
CA ILE A 149 -5.11 8.14 -11.54
C ILE A 149 -4.72 8.33 -12.99
N ARG A 150 -3.89 9.31 -13.27
CA ARG A 150 -3.45 9.63 -14.63
C ARG A 150 -2.01 9.20 -14.85
N PHE A 151 -1.15 9.46 -13.90
CA PHE A 151 0.26 9.12 -13.99
C PHE A 151 0.66 8.35 -12.76
N VAL A 152 1.53 7.38 -12.95
CA VAL A 152 2.01 6.56 -11.85
C VAL A 152 3.53 6.53 -11.87
N PHE A 153 4.09 6.26 -10.70
CA PHE A 153 5.51 6.03 -10.52
C PHE A 153 5.69 4.65 -9.95
N VAL A 154 6.57 3.87 -10.56
CA VAL A 154 6.90 2.56 -10.02
C VAL A 154 8.16 2.73 -9.18
N VAL A 155 8.05 2.36 -7.91
CA VAL A 155 9.17 2.50 -6.99
C VAL A 155 10.07 1.29 -7.14
N LYS A 156 11.30 1.53 -7.58
CA LYS A 156 12.29 0.47 -7.69
C LYS A 156 13.07 0.45 -6.41
N SER A 157 13.06 -0.69 -5.74
CA SER A 157 13.87 -0.82 -4.55
C SER A 157 15.33 -0.80 -4.95
N LYS A 158 16.10 -0.05 -4.20
CA LYS A 158 17.54 -0.10 -4.40
C LYS A 158 18.04 -1.46 -3.96
N ILE A 159 18.70 -2.12 -4.85
CA ILE A 159 19.42 -3.32 -4.48
C ILE A 159 20.67 -2.85 -3.79
N ASP A 160 20.93 -3.42 -2.64
CA ASP A 160 22.06 -3.01 -1.85
C ASP A 160 23.34 -3.10 -2.61
N GLY A 161 24.29 -2.41 -2.17
CA GLY A 161 25.54 -2.28 -2.84
C GLY A 161 25.54 -1.19 -3.86
N GLN A 162 24.48 -0.46 -3.94
CA GLN A 162 24.36 0.62 -4.90
C GLN A 162 24.55 1.96 -4.24
#